data_e2cfe5071dd864668b5fa300936ce63c
#
_entry.id   e2cfe5071dd864668b5fa300936ce63c
#
_cell.length_a   1.000
_cell.length_b   1.000
_cell.length_c   1.000
_cell.angle_alpha   90.00
_cell.angle_beta   90.00
_cell.angle_gamma   90.00
#
_symmetry.space_group_name_H-M   'P 1'
#
loop_
_entity.id
_entity.type
_entity.pdbx_description
1 polymer ?
#
loop_
_entity_poly.entity_id
_entity_poly.type
_entity_poly.pdbx_seq_one_letter_code
_entity_poly.pdbx_strand_id
1 'polypeptide(L)'
;MNILRALAVIVLGFVLGGQVAMAQQQCLADAWKAYNEKNYTGAISSADDCVQNFGTKASKEQADLERAKEKTPPTGAVDNAYDKKKINDRWAVNDVSTSYFVKGESAESLMKSSKSSKDKQKYKEMACSAYQSAAKLTYGRCWDPKGWFWSPAEAASDHLGVCN
;
A
#
# COMPACT_ATOMS: atom_id res chain seq x y z
N MET A 1 8.99 47.28 -45.30
CA MET A 1 7.72 46.89 -44.69
C MET A 1 7.98 45.55 -44.00
N ASN A 2 8.39 45.62 -42.73
CA ASN A 2 8.87 44.46 -41.96
C ASN A 2 7.72 43.90 -41.08
N ILE A 3 7.33 42.64 -41.35
CA ILE A 3 6.31 41.95 -40.57
C ILE A 3 7.02 41.20 -39.46
N LEU A 4 6.88 41.69 -38.22
CA LEU A 4 7.28 40.97 -37.00
C LEU A 4 6.46 39.68 -36.87
N ARG A 5 7.14 38.53 -36.87
CA ARG A 5 6.58 37.25 -36.42
C ARG A 5 6.74 37.15 -34.91
N ALA A 6 5.64 37.31 -34.20
CA ALA A 6 5.59 36.99 -32.78
C ALA A 6 5.57 35.48 -32.61
N LEU A 7 6.61 34.92 -32.04
CA LEU A 7 6.66 33.53 -31.55
C LEU A 7 5.88 33.43 -30.23
N ALA A 8 4.72 32.81 -30.28
CA ALA A 8 4.01 32.42 -29.07
C ALA A 8 4.71 31.20 -28.47
N VAL A 9 5.44 31.40 -27.38
CA VAL A 9 5.97 30.32 -26.53
C VAL A 9 4.79 29.82 -25.69
N ILE A 10 4.21 28.68 -26.09
CA ILE A 10 3.25 27.97 -25.25
C ILE A 10 4.04 27.25 -24.17
N VAL A 11 3.98 27.80 -22.97
CA VAL A 11 4.49 27.13 -21.76
C VAL A 11 3.54 25.99 -21.44
N LEU A 12 3.89 24.76 -21.85
CA LEU A 12 3.29 23.54 -21.32
C LEU A 12 3.82 23.33 -19.89
N GLY A 13 3.20 24.00 -18.95
CA GLY A 13 3.47 23.90 -17.54
C GLY A 13 2.46 22.96 -16.85
N PHE A 14 2.89 21.75 -16.58
CA PHE A 14 2.58 21.02 -15.37
C PHE A 14 1.18 20.50 -15.08
N VAL A 15 0.98 19.24 -15.43
CA VAL A 15 0.03 18.34 -14.72
C VAL A 15 0.76 17.03 -14.34
N LEU A 16 1.89 17.11 -13.64
CA LEU A 16 2.59 15.90 -13.16
C LEU A 16 2.17 15.48 -11.73
N GLY A 17 1.71 16.42 -10.90
CA GLY A 17 1.35 16.12 -9.51
C GLY A 17 0.03 15.34 -9.35
N GLY A 18 -0.94 15.58 -10.22
CA GLY A 18 -2.26 14.92 -10.13
C GLY A 18 -2.25 13.45 -10.60
N GLN A 19 -1.39 13.10 -11.53
CA GLN A 19 -1.30 11.74 -12.07
C GLN A 19 -0.67 10.75 -11.09
N VAL A 20 0.30 11.19 -10.29
CA VAL A 20 0.94 10.33 -9.28
C VAL A 20 -0.02 9.99 -8.15
N ALA A 21 -0.81 10.96 -7.67
CA ALA A 21 -1.80 10.73 -6.62
C ALA A 21 -2.93 9.79 -7.06
N MET A 22 -3.35 9.87 -8.33
CA MET A 22 -4.37 8.99 -8.90
C MET A 22 -3.86 7.55 -9.07
N ALA A 23 -2.62 7.37 -9.54
CA ALA A 23 -2.01 6.05 -9.70
C ALA A 23 -1.77 5.33 -8.36
N GLN A 24 -1.44 6.07 -7.32
CA GLN A 24 -1.21 5.61 -5.96
C GLN A 24 -2.47 4.98 -5.34
N GLN A 25 -3.59 5.69 -5.35
CA GLN A 25 -4.87 5.19 -4.84
C GLN A 25 -5.43 4.06 -5.69
N GLN A 26 -5.12 4.06 -6.99
CA GLN A 26 -5.67 3.10 -7.93
C GLN A 26 -5.13 1.69 -7.69
N CYS A 27 -3.81 1.50 -7.54
CA CYS A 27 -3.24 0.16 -7.36
C CYS A 27 -3.74 -0.54 -6.10
N LEU A 28 -3.90 0.20 -4.98
CA LEU A 28 -4.45 -0.35 -3.75
C LEU A 28 -5.95 -0.65 -3.88
N ALA A 29 -6.70 0.24 -4.53
CA ALA A 29 -8.13 0.02 -4.81
C ALA A 29 -8.34 -1.22 -5.69
N ASP A 30 -7.51 -1.39 -6.72
CA ASP A 30 -7.55 -2.55 -7.61
C ASP A 30 -7.16 -3.85 -6.86
N ALA A 31 -6.18 -3.80 -5.97
CA ALA A 31 -5.81 -4.93 -5.13
C ALA A 31 -6.98 -5.38 -4.23
N TRP A 32 -7.62 -4.45 -3.53
CA TRP A 32 -8.79 -4.75 -2.70
C TRP A 32 -9.99 -5.22 -3.51
N LYS A 33 -10.25 -4.60 -4.65
CA LYS A 33 -11.33 -5.03 -5.55
C LYS A 33 -11.11 -6.48 -5.99
N ALA A 34 -9.93 -6.79 -6.51
CA ALA A 34 -9.60 -8.14 -6.95
C ALA A 34 -9.69 -9.17 -5.80
N TYR A 35 -9.23 -8.80 -4.60
CA TYR A 35 -9.35 -9.64 -3.41
C TYR A 35 -10.82 -9.96 -3.05
N ASN A 36 -11.66 -8.93 -3.03
CA ASN A 36 -13.09 -9.08 -2.71
C ASN A 36 -13.84 -9.90 -3.77
N GLU A 37 -13.40 -9.85 -5.01
CA GLU A 37 -13.89 -10.68 -6.13
C GLU A 37 -13.29 -12.10 -6.12
N LYS A 38 -12.44 -12.44 -5.14
CA LYS A 38 -11.70 -13.70 -5.03
C LYS A 38 -10.73 -13.95 -6.19
N ASN A 39 -10.40 -12.91 -6.95
CA ASN A 39 -9.33 -12.93 -7.95
C ASN A 39 -7.97 -12.69 -7.25
N TYR A 40 -7.53 -13.68 -6.48
CA TYR A 40 -6.34 -13.54 -5.64
C TYR A 40 -5.05 -13.33 -6.43
N THR A 41 -4.95 -13.88 -7.64
CA THR A 41 -3.78 -13.61 -8.51
C THR A 41 -3.76 -12.17 -9.00
N GLY A 42 -4.92 -11.62 -9.36
CA GLY A 42 -5.06 -10.21 -9.70
C GLY A 42 -4.75 -9.30 -8.51
N ALA A 43 -5.23 -9.67 -7.31
CA ALA A 43 -4.94 -8.91 -6.08
C ALA A 43 -3.44 -8.87 -5.78
N ILE A 44 -2.73 -10.00 -5.93
CA ILE A 44 -1.27 -10.07 -5.78
C ILE A 44 -0.59 -9.15 -6.80
N SER A 45 -0.99 -9.21 -8.07
CA SER A 45 -0.40 -8.37 -9.12
C SER A 45 -0.55 -6.88 -8.83
N SER A 46 -1.77 -6.43 -8.49
CA SER A 46 -2.02 -5.02 -8.16
C SER A 46 -1.30 -4.57 -6.89
N ALA A 47 -1.19 -5.45 -5.88
CA ALA A 47 -0.41 -5.18 -4.69
C ALA A 47 1.10 -5.05 -5.00
N ASP A 48 1.63 -5.90 -5.89
CA ASP A 48 3.02 -5.82 -6.34
C ASP A 48 3.28 -4.52 -7.12
N ASP A 49 2.36 -4.05 -7.94
CA ASP A 49 2.45 -2.76 -8.62
C ASP A 49 2.57 -1.59 -7.62
N CYS A 50 1.78 -1.60 -6.54
CA CYS A 50 1.90 -0.60 -5.48
C CYS A 50 3.27 -0.65 -4.80
N VAL A 51 3.73 -1.85 -4.44
CA VAL A 51 5.03 -2.04 -3.79
C VAL A 51 6.17 -1.61 -4.70
N GLN A 52 6.12 -1.97 -5.98
CA GLN A 52 7.15 -1.59 -6.96
C GLN A 52 7.24 -0.08 -7.13
N ASN A 53 6.10 0.59 -7.22
CA ASN A 53 6.06 2.04 -7.48
C ASN A 53 6.39 2.87 -6.22
N PHE A 54 6.00 2.42 -5.04
CA PHE A 54 6.03 3.25 -3.81
C PHE A 54 6.82 2.65 -2.65
N GLY A 55 7.29 1.40 -2.75
CA GLY A 55 7.98 0.70 -1.67
C GLY A 55 9.24 1.38 -1.17
N THR A 56 10.05 1.94 -2.06
CA THR A 56 11.25 2.71 -1.69
C THR A 56 10.88 3.94 -0.87
N LYS A 57 9.84 4.67 -1.28
CA LYS A 57 9.35 5.85 -0.55
C LYS A 57 8.81 5.45 0.82
N ALA A 58 7.99 4.40 0.88
CA ALA A 58 7.42 3.91 2.13
C ALA A 58 8.51 3.47 3.13
N SER A 59 9.49 2.71 2.66
CA SER A 59 10.60 2.24 3.50
C SER A 59 11.45 3.39 4.04
N LYS A 60 11.71 4.39 3.19
CA LYS A 60 12.44 5.60 3.62
C LYS A 60 11.64 6.38 4.67
N GLU A 61 10.35 6.59 4.43
CA GLU A 61 9.47 7.31 5.35
C GLU A 61 9.36 6.59 6.70
N GLN A 62 9.17 5.27 6.70
CA GLN A 62 9.18 4.44 7.91
C GLN A 62 10.48 4.64 8.69
N ALA A 63 11.64 4.52 8.05
CA ALA A 63 12.94 4.69 8.70
C ALA A 63 13.17 6.11 9.23
N ASP A 64 12.70 7.14 8.53
CA ASP A 64 12.79 8.53 8.98
C ASP A 64 11.94 8.77 10.24
N LEU A 65 10.72 8.21 10.29
CA LEU A 65 9.82 8.29 11.43
C LEU A 65 10.39 7.55 12.66
N GLU A 66 10.98 6.37 12.47
CA GLU A 66 11.67 5.61 13.51
C GLU A 66 12.87 6.38 14.08
N ARG A 67 13.69 6.96 13.20
CA ARG A 67 14.85 7.77 13.60
C ARG A 67 14.43 9.01 14.38
N ALA A 68 13.34 9.64 13.99
CA ALA A 68 12.77 10.79 14.69
C ALA A 68 12.06 10.39 16.00
N LYS A 69 11.94 9.10 16.30
CA LYS A 69 11.19 8.56 17.44
C LYS A 69 9.74 9.08 17.46
N GLU A 70 9.15 9.23 16.27
CA GLU A 70 7.77 9.63 16.15
C GLU A 70 6.86 8.59 16.82
N LYS A 71 5.77 9.05 17.43
CA LYS A 71 4.75 8.15 17.95
C LYS A 71 4.00 7.51 16.79
N THR A 72 3.75 6.20 16.85
CA THR A 72 2.90 5.52 15.90
C THR A 72 1.48 6.13 15.92
N PRO A 73 0.84 6.30 14.75
CA PRO A 73 -0.52 6.84 14.70
C PRO A 73 -1.52 5.95 15.45
N PRO A 74 -2.59 6.53 15.99
CA PRO A 74 -3.64 5.74 16.63
C PRO A 74 -4.37 4.84 15.62
N THR A 75 -4.99 3.77 16.15
CA THR A 75 -6.01 2.94 15.48
C THR A 75 -7.39 3.24 16.07
N GLY A 76 -8.45 2.73 15.43
CA GLY A 76 -9.82 2.96 15.86
C GLY A 76 -10.44 4.22 15.26
N ALA A 77 -11.50 4.72 15.87
CA ALA A 77 -12.11 5.98 15.51
C ALA A 77 -11.18 7.14 15.89
N VAL A 78 -10.64 7.81 14.88
CA VAL A 78 -9.76 8.97 15.06
C VAL A 78 -10.55 10.22 14.75
N ASP A 79 -10.97 10.97 15.78
CA ASP A 79 -11.78 12.20 15.60
C ASP A 79 -10.92 13.45 15.46
N ASN A 80 -9.70 13.42 16.00
CA ASN A 80 -8.76 14.52 15.95
C ASN A 80 -8.27 14.79 14.51
N ALA A 81 -8.54 16.00 14.01
CA ALA A 81 -8.16 16.41 12.65
C ALA A 81 -6.63 16.40 12.42
N TYR A 82 -5.83 16.69 13.46
CA TYR A 82 -4.38 16.66 13.38
C TYR A 82 -3.86 15.23 13.18
N ASP A 83 -4.39 14.25 13.92
CA ASP A 83 -4.01 12.85 13.78
C ASP A 83 -4.47 12.29 12.44
N LYS A 84 -5.69 12.61 11.98
CA LYS A 84 -6.16 12.26 10.63
C LYS A 84 -5.23 12.79 9.56
N LYS A 85 -4.84 14.07 9.69
CA LYS A 85 -3.89 14.66 8.73
C LYS A 85 -2.55 13.93 8.74
N LYS A 86 -1.99 13.66 9.91
CA LYS A 86 -0.73 12.90 10.03
C LYS A 86 -0.81 11.51 9.40
N ILE A 87 -1.92 10.81 9.57
CA ILE A 87 -2.15 9.51 8.93
C ILE A 87 -2.17 9.68 7.40
N ASN A 88 -2.95 10.64 6.90
CA ASN A 88 -3.10 10.84 5.46
C ASN A 88 -1.81 11.34 4.79
N ASP A 89 -1.01 12.16 5.46
CA ASP A 89 0.29 12.62 4.95
C ASP A 89 1.28 11.46 4.72
N ARG A 90 1.12 10.34 5.44
CA ARG A 90 1.95 9.12 5.35
C ARG A 90 1.43 8.10 4.33
N TRP A 91 0.84 8.59 3.28
CA TRP A 91 0.15 7.76 2.30
C TRP A 91 1.00 6.61 1.74
N ALA A 92 2.29 6.81 1.49
CA ALA A 92 3.14 5.77 0.92
C ALA A 92 3.32 4.59 1.89
N VAL A 93 3.53 4.86 3.18
CA VAL A 93 3.58 3.81 4.21
C VAL A 93 2.23 3.13 4.35
N ASN A 94 1.13 3.90 4.31
CA ASN A 94 -0.24 3.37 4.39
C ASN A 94 -0.53 2.39 3.24
N ASP A 95 -0.31 2.83 2.01
CA ASP A 95 -0.65 2.05 0.81
C ASP A 95 0.24 0.82 0.67
N VAL A 96 1.56 0.96 0.91
CA VAL A 96 2.50 -0.16 0.78
C VAL A 96 2.31 -1.19 1.89
N SER A 97 2.08 -0.78 3.14
CA SER A 97 1.80 -1.71 4.23
C SER A 97 0.51 -2.50 3.98
N THR A 98 -0.53 -1.81 3.50
CA THR A 98 -1.81 -2.43 3.15
C THR A 98 -1.67 -3.35 1.95
N SER A 99 -0.89 -2.96 0.93
CA SER A 99 -0.63 -3.81 -0.25
C SER A 99 0.09 -5.11 0.13
N TYR A 100 1.08 -5.04 1.01
CA TYR A 100 1.71 -6.25 1.53
C TYR A 100 0.72 -7.13 2.30
N PHE A 101 -0.16 -6.55 3.09
CA PHE A 101 -1.19 -7.30 3.81
C PHE A 101 -2.15 -8.00 2.84
N VAL A 102 -2.69 -7.28 1.83
CA VAL A 102 -3.59 -7.85 0.81
C VAL A 102 -2.90 -8.96 0.01
N LYS A 103 -1.61 -8.79 -0.32
CA LYS A 103 -0.80 -9.83 -0.97
C LYS A 103 -0.69 -11.08 -0.09
N GLY A 104 -0.45 -10.90 1.21
CA GLY A 104 -0.38 -11.99 2.18
C GLY A 104 -1.68 -12.79 2.24
N GLU A 105 -2.81 -12.11 2.44
CA GLU A 105 -4.15 -12.68 2.46
C GLU A 105 -4.50 -13.44 1.17
N SER A 106 -4.16 -12.85 0.02
CA SER A 106 -4.39 -13.46 -1.27
C SER A 106 -3.57 -14.72 -1.49
N ALA A 107 -2.28 -14.67 -1.13
CA ALA A 107 -1.40 -15.83 -1.20
C ALA A 107 -1.84 -16.95 -0.25
N GLU A 108 -2.25 -16.62 0.97
CA GLU A 108 -2.79 -17.59 1.93
C GLU A 108 -4.07 -18.25 1.41
N SER A 109 -4.95 -17.49 0.76
CA SER A 109 -6.17 -18.01 0.13
C SER A 109 -5.85 -18.99 -1.01
N LEU A 110 -4.84 -18.66 -1.85
CA LEU A 110 -4.36 -19.55 -2.90
C LEU A 110 -3.69 -20.80 -2.33
N MET A 111 -2.92 -20.67 -1.26
CA MET A 111 -2.33 -21.81 -0.54
C MET A 111 -3.41 -22.77 -0.05
N LYS A 112 -4.46 -22.25 0.62
CA LYS A 112 -5.56 -23.06 1.15
C LYS A 112 -6.36 -23.77 0.06
N SER A 113 -6.55 -23.14 -1.10
CA SER A 113 -7.32 -23.68 -2.23
C SER A 113 -6.51 -24.60 -3.16
N SER A 114 -5.18 -24.54 -3.12
CA SER A 114 -4.32 -25.36 -4.00
C SER A 114 -4.38 -26.85 -3.64
N LYS A 115 -4.38 -27.69 -4.68
CA LYS A 115 -4.25 -29.16 -4.55
C LYS A 115 -2.79 -29.64 -4.68
N SER A 116 -1.94 -28.81 -5.29
CA SER A 116 -0.52 -29.09 -5.55
C SER A 116 0.31 -28.74 -4.32
N SER A 117 1.12 -29.69 -3.80
CA SER A 117 2.06 -29.43 -2.70
C SER A 117 3.09 -28.36 -3.07
N LYS A 118 3.53 -28.32 -4.33
CA LYS A 118 4.46 -27.32 -4.84
C LYS A 118 3.85 -25.93 -4.79
N ASP A 119 2.59 -25.79 -5.23
CA ASP A 119 1.91 -24.50 -5.21
C ASP A 119 1.58 -24.06 -3.78
N LYS A 120 1.18 -24.99 -2.92
CA LYS A 120 1.00 -24.69 -1.48
C LYS A 120 2.25 -24.10 -0.88
N GLN A 121 3.40 -24.73 -1.12
CA GLN A 121 4.67 -24.23 -0.60
C GLN A 121 5.03 -22.86 -1.17
N LYS A 122 4.88 -22.66 -2.48
CA LYS A 122 5.08 -21.36 -3.15
C LYS A 122 4.24 -20.26 -2.52
N TYR A 123 2.94 -20.52 -2.32
CA TYR A 123 2.05 -19.51 -1.76
C TYR A 123 2.25 -19.32 -0.26
N LYS A 124 2.65 -20.33 0.49
CA LYS A 124 3.07 -20.20 1.88
C LYS A 124 4.25 -19.23 2.03
N GLU A 125 5.30 -19.41 1.23
CA GLU A 125 6.47 -18.55 1.22
C GLU A 125 6.12 -17.11 0.83
N MET A 126 5.24 -16.95 -0.16
CA MET A 126 4.75 -15.63 -0.58
C MET A 126 3.96 -14.94 0.53
N ALA A 127 3.03 -15.64 1.18
CA ALA A 127 2.24 -15.10 2.28
C ALA A 127 3.14 -14.70 3.46
N CYS A 128 4.05 -15.59 3.86
CA CYS A 128 5.01 -15.31 4.93
C CYS A 128 5.84 -14.05 4.64
N SER A 129 6.45 -13.96 3.46
CA SER A 129 7.25 -12.80 3.06
C SER A 129 6.45 -11.50 3.03
N ALA A 130 5.20 -11.56 2.53
CA ALA A 130 4.32 -10.41 2.46
C ALA A 130 3.91 -9.92 3.86
N TYR A 131 3.50 -10.82 4.76
CA TYR A 131 3.16 -10.45 6.14
C TYR A 131 4.38 -9.91 6.92
N GLN A 132 5.56 -10.52 6.76
CA GLN A 132 6.78 -10.00 7.35
C GLN A 132 7.12 -8.59 6.85
N SER A 133 6.83 -8.29 5.58
CA SER A 133 7.05 -6.97 5.01
C SER A 133 6.04 -5.94 5.52
N ALA A 134 4.76 -6.32 5.61
CA ALA A 134 3.73 -5.47 6.20
C ALA A 134 4.01 -5.16 7.68
N ALA A 135 4.40 -6.16 8.48
CA ALA A 135 4.68 -6.04 9.90
C ALA A 135 5.81 -5.04 10.23
N LYS A 136 6.72 -4.79 9.27
CA LYS A 136 7.80 -3.81 9.43
C LYS A 136 7.34 -2.36 9.23
N LEU A 137 6.18 -2.13 8.61
CA LEU A 137 5.68 -0.80 8.30
C LEU A 137 4.70 -0.31 9.38
N THR A 138 5.19 -0.18 10.60
CA THR A 138 4.40 0.04 11.83
C THR A 138 3.66 1.39 11.86
N TYR A 139 4.06 2.37 11.05
CA TYR A 139 3.39 3.66 10.94
C TYR A 139 2.24 3.66 9.93
N GLY A 140 2.06 2.59 9.16
CA GLY A 140 0.98 2.45 8.21
C GLY A 140 -0.38 2.33 8.89
N ARG A 141 -1.37 3.01 8.31
CA ARG A 141 -2.79 2.91 8.71
C ARG A 141 -3.65 2.78 7.46
N CYS A 142 -4.65 1.94 7.53
CA CYS A 142 -5.64 1.79 6.48
C CYS A 142 -7.00 2.22 6.99
N TRP A 143 -7.73 2.99 6.17
CA TRP A 143 -9.10 3.40 6.48
C TRP A 143 -10.07 2.26 6.21
N ASP A 144 -10.89 1.94 7.20
CA ASP A 144 -12.05 1.05 7.03
C ASP A 144 -13.29 1.90 6.69
N PRO A 145 -14.08 1.54 5.66
CA PRO A 145 -15.30 2.27 5.30
C PRO A 145 -16.34 2.39 6.44
N LYS A 146 -16.22 1.58 7.48
CA LYS A 146 -17.06 1.68 8.68
C LYS A 146 -16.66 2.84 9.61
N GLY A 147 -15.62 3.62 9.28
CA GLY A 147 -15.30 4.87 9.96
C GLY A 147 -14.13 4.82 10.94
N TRP A 148 -13.19 3.90 10.77
CA TRP A 148 -12.04 3.75 11.66
C TRP A 148 -10.75 3.40 10.91
N PHE A 149 -9.60 3.63 11.55
CA PHE A 149 -8.30 3.24 11.03
C PHE A 149 -7.82 1.95 11.71
N TRP A 150 -7.21 1.07 10.93
CA TRP A 150 -6.56 -0.14 11.42
C TRP A 150 -5.09 -0.18 10.98
N SER A 151 -4.30 -1.02 11.65
CA SER A 151 -2.88 -1.20 11.38
C SER A 151 -2.65 -2.43 10.51
N PRO A 152 -2.23 -2.30 9.24
CA PRO A 152 -1.84 -3.45 8.44
C PRO A 152 -0.67 -4.23 9.04
N ALA A 153 0.24 -3.55 9.76
CA ALA A 153 1.37 -4.19 10.42
C ALA A 153 0.94 -5.08 11.59
N GLU A 154 0.00 -4.63 12.42
CA GLU A 154 -0.56 -5.44 13.52
C GLU A 154 -1.33 -6.64 12.96
N ALA A 155 -2.23 -6.40 12.00
CA ALA A 155 -2.99 -7.48 11.35
C ALA A 155 -2.05 -8.51 10.71
N ALA A 156 -1.00 -8.08 10.00
CA ALA A 156 -0.03 -8.99 9.41
C ALA A 156 0.74 -9.80 10.46
N SER A 157 1.03 -9.21 11.62
CA SER A 157 1.72 -9.90 12.72
C SER A 157 0.91 -11.09 13.24
N ASP A 158 -0.42 -10.98 13.28
CA ASP A 158 -1.32 -12.05 13.70
C ASP A 158 -1.30 -13.25 12.71
N HIS A 159 -0.90 -13.01 11.46
CA HIS A 159 -0.82 -14.01 10.40
C HIS A 159 0.58 -14.65 10.26
N LEU A 160 1.59 -14.23 11.04
CA LEU A 160 2.96 -14.77 10.92
C LEU A 160 3.06 -16.27 11.25
N GLY A 161 2.03 -16.87 11.85
CA GLY A 161 1.93 -18.30 12.03
C GLY A 161 2.03 -19.11 10.74
N VAL A 162 1.71 -18.51 9.59
CA VAL A 162 1.85 -19.14 8.26
C VAL A 162 3.30 -19.47 7.92
N CYS A 163 4.27 -18.81 8.54
CA CYS A 163 5.70 -19.02 8.29
C CYS A 163 6.23 -20.36 8.85
N ASN A 164 5.54 -20.97 9.82
CA ASN A 164 5.96 -22.17 10.56
C ASN A 164 5.58 -23.51 9.88
#